data_4485d2f939c9fe4def0b603ae5e4c040
#
_entry.id   4485d2f939c9fe4def0b603ae5e4c040
#
_cell.length_a   1.000
_cell.length_b   1.000
_cell.length_c   1.000
_cell.angle_alpha   90.00
_cell.angle_beta   90.00
_cell.angle_gamma   90.00
#
_symmetry.space_group_name_H-M   'P 1'
#
loop_
_entity.id
_entity.type
_entity.pdbx_description
1 polymer ?
#
loop_
_entity_poly.entity_id
_entity_poly.type
_entity_poly.pdbx_seq_one_letter_code
_entity_poly.pdbx_strand_id
1 'polypeptide(L)'
;MASTKGLTNGDLIGGVEPSKLDAGRFRPNRAKALRGGEFMLYQNMLWGLAEARFVWDGLPETVNERYLERVLHRHGLAVFFEDPRLHAFFALHAAGTGDVDVYGDPKTFRVTGNRYINREISSKDCVPIWTNRNRVNDQWVVNYYAAALAEAAETVRVNALNSRSPMILALNQEQRLAGENFYRQVAEGQPVIFTVKDDMGRGLAESVQALDNRQSPNAISDAIRVKKEIWDDAMLALGIQCAPPDKKERLVDDEVEAIQGQTAAFRGVAIGARQEAADAINERYGLNVSVHWRHSREQVRGINDLGEGFYG
;
A
#
# COMPACT_ATOMS: atom_id res chain seq x y z
N MET A 1 7.70 -26.10 28.70
CA MET A 1 6.70 -26.19 27.63
C MET A 1 5.98 -24.85 27.56
N ALA A 2 6.39 -23.97 26.65
CA ALA A 2 5.75 -22.67 26.43
C ALA A 2 4.60 -22.86 25.43
N SER A 3 3.37 -22.58 25.89
CA SER A 3 2.16 -22.63 25.07
C SER A 3 2.19 -21.53 24.01
N THR A 4 2.32 -21.91 22.75
CA THR A 4 2.06 -21.03 21.61
C THR A 4 0.55 -20.78 21.51
N LYS A 5 0.08 -19.68 22.12
CA LYS A 5 -1.25 -19.14 21.80
C LYS A 5 -1.23 -18.72 20.34
N GLY A 6 -2.04 -19.37 19.50
CA GLY A 6 -2.23 -18.98 18.12
C GLY A 6 -2.76 -17.54 18.03
N LEU A 7 -2.10 -16.73 17.23
CA LEU A 7 -2.54 -15.37 16.87
C LEU A 7 -3.90 -15.46 16.18
N THR A 8 -4.91 -14.84 16.75
CA THR A 8 -6.23 -14.71 16.11
C THR A 8 -6.21 -13.54 15.11
N ASN A 9 -7.13 -13.54 14.14
CA ASN A 9 -7.26 -12.44 13.17
C ASN A 9 -7.45 -11.06 13.83
N GLY A 10 -7.91 -10.99 15.08
CA GLY A 10 -7.98 -9.77 15.87
C GLY A 10 -6.63 -9.23 16.33
N ASP A 11 -5.62 -10.09 16.48
CA ASP A 11 -4.26 -9.69 16.88
C ASP A 11 -3.49 -9.05 15.71
N LEU A 12 -3.90 -9.35 14.46
CA LEU A 12 -3.29 -8.81 13.23
C LEU A 12 -3.77 -7.40 12.87
N ILE A 13 -4.88 -6.94 13.44
CA ILE A 13 -5.47 -5.61 13.19
C ILE A 13 -5.30 -4.68 14.41
N GLY A 14 -4.22 -4.86 15.17
CA GLY A 14 -3.92 -3.95 16.28
C GLY A 14 -4.97 -3.93 17.40
N GLY A 15 -5.64 -5.03 17.63
CA GLY A 15 -6.35 -5.38 18.89
C GLY A 15 -7.33 -4.36 19.48
N VAL A 16 -7.95 -3.48 18.68
CA VAL A 16 -8.96 -2.55 19.18
C VAL A 16 -10.34 -3.03 18.74
N GLU A 17 -11.07 -3.66 19.67
CA GLU A 17 -12.49 -3.92 19.43
C GLU A 17 -13.23 -2.60 19.14
N PRO A 18 -14.06 -2.55 18.07
CA PRO A 18 -14.83 -1.35 17.73
C PRO A 18 -15.68 -0.79 18.87
N SER A 19 -16.11 -1.65 19.80
CA SER A 19 -16.89 -1.28 21.00
C SER A 19 -16.08 -0.51 22.06
N LYS A 20 -14.75 -0.55 21.99
CA LYS A 20 -13.84 0.17 22.90
C LYS A 20 -13.37 1.52 22.33
N LEU A 21 -13.89 1.93 21.21
CA LEU A 21 -13.69 3.25 20.62
C LEU A 21 -14.56 4.29 21.35
N ASP A 22 -14.27 4.49 22.64
CA ASP A 22 -14.89 5.53 23.46
C ASP A 22 -14.54 6.92 22.90
N ALA A 23 -15.55 7.60 22.36
CA ALA A 23 -15.41 8.80 21.53
C ALA A 23 -14.94 10.07 22.28
N GLY A 24 -14.52 9.97 23.53
CA GLY A 24 -14.27 11.16 24.36
C GLY A 24 -12.92 11.26 25.07
N ARG A 25 -12.12 10.22 25.17
CA ARG A 25 -10.84 10.29 25.90
C ARG A 25 -9.65 10.31 24.95
N PHE A 26 -8.87 11.39 25.02
CA PHE A 26 -7.54 11.44 24.42
C PHE A 26 -6.66 10.35 25.05
N ARG A 27 -6.46 9.24 24.29
CA ARG A 27 -5.55 8.16 24.67
C ARG A 27 -4.36 8.23 23.73
N PRO A 28 -3.14 8.53 24.21
CA PRO A 28 -1.94 8.57 23.36
C PRO A 28 -1.70 7.25 22.60
N ASN A 29 -2.14 6.11 23.14
CA ASN A 29 -2.08 4.82 22.48
C ASN A 29 -3.03 4.68 21.28
N ARG A 30 -4.10 5.49 21.19
CA ARG A 30 -5.06 5.44 20.08
C ARG A 30 -4.46 6.01 18.79
N ALA A 31 -3.74 7.13 18.88
CA ALA A 31 -3.08 7.72 17.71
C ALA A 31 -2.03 6.75 17.13
N LYS A 32 -1.26 6.09 18.01
CA LYS A 32 -0.26 5.08 17.60
C LYS A 32 -0.91 3.85 16.95
N ALA A 33 -2.03 3.37 17.49
CA ALA A 33 -2.77 2.23 16.95
C ALA A 33 -3.42 2.57 15.58
N LEU A 34 -3.98 3.79 15.42
CA LEU A 34 -4.54 4.25 14.14
C LEU A 34 -3.47 4.39 13.09
N ARG A 35 -2.31 4.99 13.42
CA ARG A 35 -1.15 5.10 12.50
C ARG A 35 -0.68 3.72 12.05
N GLY A 36 -0.58 2.75 12.96
CA GLY A 36 -0.24 1.37 12.61
C GLY A 36 -1.27 0.73 11.69
N GLY A 37 -2.55 0.96 11.91
CA GLY A 37 -3.64 0.48 11.07
C GLY A 37 -3.64 1.12 9.67
N GLU A 38 -3.41 2.42 9.57
CA GLU A 38 -3.28 3.14 8.30
C GLU A 38 -2.07 2.66 7.50
N PHE A 39 -0.93 2.45 8.15
CA PHE A 39 0.25 1.87 7.51
C PHE A 39 -0.05 0.50 6.91
N MET A 40 -0.64 -0.41 7.69
CA MET A 40 -1.00 -1.76 7.20
C MET A 40 -2.02 -1.72 6.07
N LEU A 41 -2.97 -0.76 6.12
CA LEU A 41 -3.96 -0.57 5.04
C LEU A 41 -3.26 -0.22 3.73
N TYR A 42 -2.44 0.83 3.72
CA TYR A 42 -1.71 1.26 2.52
C TYR A 42 -0.71 0.21 2.05
N GLN A 43 -0.01 -0.44 2.98
CA GLN A 43 0.90 -1.53 2.66
C GLN A 43 0.19 -2.67 1.92
N ASN A 44 -0.96 -3.12 2.42
CA ASN A 44 -1.73 -4.19 1.77
C ASN A 44 -2.30 -3.76 0.42
N MET A 45 -2.76 -2.51 0.28
CA MET A 45 -3.22 -1.97 -1.00
C MET A 45 -2.09 -1.96 -2.03
N LEU A 46 -0.92 -1.42 -1.68
CA LEU A 46 0.24 -1.36 -2.56
C LEU A 46 0.79 -2.75 -2.89
N TRP A 47 0.81 -3.69 -1.94
CA TRP A 47 1.18 -5.08 -2.21
C TRP A 47 0.23 -5.74 -3.21
N GLY A 48 -1.07 -5.56 -3.02
CA GLY A 48 -2.06 -6.12 -3.94
C GLY A 48 -1.87 -5.61 -5.37
N LEU A 49 -1.63 -4.31 -5.53
CA LEU A 49 -1.34 -3.69 -6.82
C LEU A 49 -0.02 -4.20 -7.42
N ALA A 50 1.04 -4.30 -6.62
CA ALA A 50 2.34 -4.76 -7.06
C ALA A 50 2.32 -6.24 -7.50
N GLU A 51 1.67 -7.12 -6.73
CA GLU A 51 1.54 -8.55 -7.04
C GLU A 51 0.64 -8.81 -8.28
N ALA A 52 -0.28 -7.88 -8.60
CA ALA A 52 -1.22 -8.03 -9.71
C ALA A 52 -0.73 -7.46 -11.05
N ARG A 53 0.49 -6.91 -11.13
CA ARG A 53 0.99 -6.21 -12.32
C ARG A 53 1.17 -7.08 -13.55
N PHE A 54 1.56 -8.34 -13.36
CA PHE A 54 1.97 -9.24 -14.42
C PHE A 54 1.00 -10.40 -14.62
N VAL A 55 1.01 -10.92 -15.82
CA VAL A 55 0.31 -12.16 -16.20
C VAL A 55 1.31 -13.05 -16.90
N TRP A 56 1.33 -14.31 -16.51
CA TRP A 56 2.15 -15.35 -17.09
C TRP A 56 1.27 -16.33 -17.87
N ASP A 57 1.52 -16.45 -19.16
CA ASP A 57 0.86 -17.41 -20.01
C ASP A 57 1.75 -18.63 -20.23
N GLY A 58 1.14 -19.79 -20.41
CA GLY A 58 1.85 -21.03 -20.71
C GLY A 58 2.63 -21.65 -19.55
N LEU A 59 2.44 -21.16 -18.31
CA LEU A 59 3.01 -21.82 -17.14
C LEU A 59 2.43 -23.24 -16.97
N PRO A 60 3.24 -24.23 -16.57
CA PRO A 60 2.74 -25.55 -16.18
C PRO A 60 1.72 -25.46 -15.06
N GLU A 61 0.70 -26.33 -15.07
CA GLU A 61 -0.39 -26.35 -14.06
C GLU A 61 0.10 -26.47 -12.61
N THR A 62 1.29 -27.05 -12.41
CA THR A 62 1.91 -27.21 -11.09
C THR A 62 2.56 -25.94 -10.56
N VAL A 63 2.73 -24.91 -11.39
CA VAL A 63 3.28 -23.61 -11.02
C VAL A 63 2.16 -22.62 -10.67
N ASN A 64 2.18 -22.12 -9.46
CA ASN A 64 1.19 -21.16 -9.00
C ASN A 64 1.68 -19.73 -9.28
N GLU A 65 1.10 -19.07 -10.30
CA GLU A 65 1.41 -17.68 -10.71
C GLU A 65 1.32 -16.68 -9.54
N ARG A 66 0.23 -16.74 -8.77
CA ARG A 66 0.04 -15.85 -7.61
C ARG A 66 1.14 -16.00 -6.57
N TYR A 67 1.59 -17.23 -6.34
CA TYR A 67 2.69 -17.50 -5.42
C TYR A 67 4.02 -16.97 -6.00
N LEU A 68 4.27 -17.19 -7.28
CA LEU A 68 5.45 -16.71 -7.99
C LEU A 68 5.59 -15.19 -7.88
N GLU A 69 4.56 -14.43 -8.27
CA GLU A 69 4.59 -12.96 -8.19
C GLU A 69 4.74 -12.45 -6.76
N ARG A 70 4.10 -13.11 -5.78
CA ARG A 70 4.29 -12.77 -4.37
C ARG A 70 5.73 -12.97 -3.93
N VAL A 71 6.37 -14.06 -4.32
CA VAL A 71 7.77 -14.35 -3.99
C VAL A 71 8.69 -13.32 -4.64
N LEU A 72 8.50 -13.02 -5.92
CA LEU A 72 9.29 -12.03 -6.63
C LEU A 72 9.19 -10.66 -5.98
N HIS A 73 7.98 -10.23 -5.67
CA HIS A 73 7.72 -8.94 -5.06
C HIS A 73 8.32 -8.81 -3.65
N ARG A 74 8.19 -9.87 -2.80
CA ARG A 74 8.60 -9.82 -1.39
C ARG A 74 10.04 -10.22 -1.16
N HIS A 75 10.55 -11.19 -1.91
CA HIS A 75 11.87 -11.77 -1.70
C HIS A 75 12.86 -11.46 -2.84
N GLY A 76 12.34 -11.05 -4.01
CA GLY A 76 13.16 -10.64 -5.14
C GLY A 76 13.64 -11.77 -6.04
N LEU A 77 13.55 -13.05 -5.61
CA LEU A 77 14.07 -14.21 -6.32
C LEU A 77 13.15 -15.42 -6.15
N ALA A 78 12.78 -16.00 -7.28
CA ALA A 78 12.22 -17.35 -7.36
C ALA A 78 13.11 -18.22 -8.27
N VAL A 79 13.05 -19.52 -8.11
CA VAL A 79 13.76 -20.46 -8.97
C VAL A 79 12.75 -21.41 -9.60
N PHE A 80 12.77 -21.46 -10.94
CA PHE A 80 11.99 -22.41 -11.73
C PHE A 80 12.85 -23.66 -11.99
N PHE A 81 12.29 -24.86 -11.73
CA PHE A 81 12.97 -26.13 -11.90
C PHE A 81 11.98 -27.27 -12.07
N GLU A 82 12.45 -28.37 -12.66
CA GLU A 82 11.75 -29.64 -12.67
C GLU A 82 12.16 -30.48 -11.45
N ASP A 83 11.18 -31.02 -10.72
CA ASP A 83 11.45 -32.04 -9.71
C ASP A 83 11.38 -33.43 -10.32
N PRO A 84 12.52 -34.14 -10.44
CA PRO A 84 12.57 -35.46 -11.10
C PRO A 84 11.81 -36.56 -10.34
N ARG A 85 11.49 -36.36 -9.05
CA ARG A 85 10.72 -37.32 -8.25
C ARG A 85 9.22 -37.18 -8.48
N LEU A 86 8.77 -35.95 -8.71
CA LEU A 86 7.35 -35.62 -8.90
C LEU A 86 7.00 -35.50 -10.38
N HIS A 87 7.99 -35.47 -11.27
CA HIS A 87 7.84 -35.20 -12.70
C HIS A 87 6.98 -33.93 -12.93
N ALA A 88 7.29 -32.88 -12.15
CA ALA A 88 6.53 -31.66 -12.13
C ALA A 88 7.44 -30.43 -12.02
N PHE A 89 6.99 -29.33 -12.60
CA PHE A 89 7.66 -28.05 -12.54
C PHE A 89 7.21 -27.24 -11.32
N PHE A 90 8.14 -26.50 -10.74
CA PHE A 90 7.89 -25.61 -9.62
C PHE A 90 8.63 -24.30 -9.82
N ALA A 91 8.01 -23.21 -9.36
CA ALA A 91 8.65 -21.89 -9.21
C ALA A 91 8.54 -21.50 -7.73
N LEU A 92 9.64 -21.62 -6.99
CA LEU A 92 9.62 -21.46 -5.53
C LEU A 92 10.62 -20.40 -5.06
N HIS A 93 10.38 -19.88 -3.87
CA HIS A 93 11.32 -18.99 -3.19
C HIS A 93 12.69 -19.65 -3.06
N ALA A 94 13.73 -18.90 -3.38
CA ALA A 94 15.11 -19.36 -3.26
C ALA A 94 16.03 -18.24 -2.76
N ALA A 95 17.14 -18.64 -2.20
CA ALA A 95 18.26 -17.78 -1.86
C ALA A 95 19.52 -18.30 -2.55
N GLY A 96 20.35 -17.41 -3.07
CA GLY A 96 21.68 -17.78 -3.57
C GLY A 96 22.55 -18.28 -2.44
N THR A 97 23.26 -19.38 -2.64
CA THR A 97 24.16 -19.99 -1.65
C THR A 97 25.48 -20.39 -2.30
N GLY A 98 26.52 -20.52 -1.47
CA GLY A 98 27.84 -20.98 -1.93
C GLY A 98 28.59 -19.93 -2.74
N ASP A 99 29.34 -20.41 -3.73
CA ASP A 99 30.17 -19.58 -4.59
C ASP A 99 29.36 -18.76 -5.58
N VAL A 100 29.91 -17.63 -5.98
CA VAL A 100 29.41 -16.81 -7.09
C VAL A 100 30.31 -16.99 -8.32
N ASP A 101 29.78 -16.64 -9.48
CA ASP A 101 30.59 -16.54 -10.70
C ASP A 101 31.32 -15.20 -10.79
N VAL A 102 31.98 -14.94 -11.93
CA VAL A 102 32.76 -13.71 -12.17
C VAL A 102 31.89 -12.46 -12.26
N TYR A 103 30.59 -12.60 -12.43
CA TYR A 103 29.59 -11.51 -12.49
C TYR A 103 28.82 -11.35 -11.17
N GLY A 104 29.15 -12.18 -10.17
CA GLY A 104 28.47 -12.17 -8.86
C GLY A 104 27.20 -13.01 -8.83
N ASP A 105 26.92 -13.82 -9.84
CA ASP A 105 25.75 -14.68 -9.88
C ASP A 105 25.95 -15.96 -9.05
N PRO A 106 24.96 -16.33 -8.21
CA PRO A 106 25.05 -17.55 -7.42
C PRO A 106 25.13 -18.79 -8.31
N LYS A 107 26.09 -19.68 -8.00
CA LYS A 107 26.23 -20.98 -8.67
C LYS A 107 25.27 -22.03 -8.13
N THR A 108 24.70 -21.78 -6.95
CA THR A 108 23.79 -22.69 -6.26
C THR A 108 22.68 -21.90 -5.61
N PHE A 109 21.48 -22.44 -5.66
CA PHE A 109 20.29 -21.84 -5.05
C PHE A 109 19.70 -22.80 -4.02
N ARG A 110 19.45 -22.31 -2.81
CA ARG A 110 18.70 -23.05 -1.81
C ARG A 110 17.21 -22.73 -1.99
N VAL A 111 16.47 -23.71 -2.46
CA VAL A 111 15.01 -23.60 -2.69
C VAL A 111 14.28 -24.01 -1.43
N THR A 112 13.33 -23.16 -1.00
CA THR A 112 12.50 -23.39 0.17
C THR A 112 11.03 -23.34 -0.23
N GLY A 113 10.40 -24.49 -0.32
CA GLY A 113 8.97 -24.62 -0.60
C GLY A 113 8.20 -25.06 0.65
N ASN A 114 8.38 -26.32 1.00
CA ASN A 114 7.73 -26.92 2.15
C ASN A 114 8.61 -28.02 2.76
N ARG A 115 8.03 -28.85 3.63
CA ARG A 115 8.73 -29.98 4.26
C ARG A 115 9.39 -30.94 3.24
N TYR A 116 8.84 -31.08 2.04
CA TYR A 116 9.31 -32.02 1.02
C TYR A 116 10.29 -31.39 0.02
N ILE A 117 10.22 -30.09 -0.18
CA ILE A 117 11.05 -29.33 -1.11
C ILE A 117 11.85 -28.29 -0.31
N ASN A 118 13.01 -28.72 0.17
CA ASN A 118 13.99 -27.88 0.83
C ASN A 118 15.37 -28.44 0.50
N ARG A 119 15.95 -27.96 -0.59
CA ARG A 119 17.22 -28.47 -1.13
C ARG A 119 18.02 -27.42 -1.87
N GLU A 120 19.26 -27.71 -2.10
CA GLU A 120 20.12 -26.93 -2.97
C GLU A 120 20.04 -27.44 -4.40
N ILE A 121 19.98 -26.53 -5.35
CA ILE A 121 19.91 -26.81 -6.79
C ILE A 121 21.00 -25.99 -7.45
N SER A 122 21.77 -26.61 -8.35
CA SER A 122 22.75 -25.91 -9.14
C SER A 122 22.08 -24.95 -10.14
N SER A 123 22.73 -23.84 -10.42
CA SER A 123 22.28 -22.88 -11.46
C SER A 123 22.18 -23.52 -12.85
N LYS A 124 22.89 -24.67 -13.04
CA LYS A 124 22.80 -25.45 -14.27
C LYS A 124 21.52 -26.29 -14.39
N ASP A 125 20.81 -26.54 -13.30
CA ASP A 125 19.62 -27.41 -13.23
C ASP A 125 18.31 -26.62 -12.99
N CYS A 126 18.40 -25.32 -13.04
CA CYS A 126 17.24 -24.44 -12.77
C CYS A 126 17.34 -23.11 -13.53
N VAL A 127 16.26 -22.35 -13.53
CA VAL A 127 16.23 -20.98 -14.06
C VAL A 127 15.87 -20.02 -12.93
N PRO A 128 16.75 -19.09 -12.54
CA PRO A 128 16.43 -18.05 -11.59
C PRO A 128 15.53 -17.00 -12.24
N ILE A 129 14.46 -16.60 -11.53
CA ILE A 129 13.55 -15.55 -11.92
C ILE A 129 13.76 -14.40 -10.94
N TRP A 130 14.26 -13.27 -11.43
CA TRP A 130 14.48 -12.08 -10.64
C TRP A 130 13.30 -11.12 -10.77
N THR A 131 13.01 -10.37 -9.70
CA THR A 131 11.95 -9.35 -9.72
C THR A 131 12.25 -8.19 -10.66
N ASN A 132 13.54 -7.84 -10.79
CA ASN A 132 14.05 -6.80 -11.68
C ASN A 132 15.53 -7.02 -11.94
N ARG A 133 16.12 -6.24 -12.86
CA ARG A 133 17.56 -6.31 -13.19
C ARG A 133 18.46 -5.91 -12.03
N ASN A 134 17.99 -5.06 -11.11
CA ASN A 134 18.75 -4.63 -9.94
C ASN A 134 18.77 -5.70 -8.83
N ARG A 135 17.97 -6.77 -8.97
CA ARG A 135 17.85 -7.88 -7.99
C ARG A 135 17.41 -7.43 -6.59
N VAL A 136 16.77 -6.28 -6.50
CA VAL A 136 16.22 -5.71 -5.25
C VAL A 136 14.72 -5.94 -5.25
N ASN A 137 14.18 -6.50 -4.18
CA ASN A 137 12.74 -6.70 -4.06
C ASN A 137 12.00 -5.36 -3.93
N ASP A 138 10.72 -5.36 -4.27
CA ASP A 138 9.89 -4.15 -4.23
C ASP A 138 9.36 -3.84 -2.81
N GLN A 139 9.61 -4.70 -1.83
CA GLN A 139 9.06 -4.59 -0.48
C GLN A 139 9.44 -3.27 0.20
N TRP A 140 10.68 -2.82 0.01
CA TRP A 140 11.15 -1.58 0.61
C TRP A 140 10.44 -0.36 0.02
N VAL A 141 10.15 -0.37 -1.30
CA VAL A 141 9.40 0.70 -2.00
C VAL A 141 8.00 0.78 -1.43
N VAL A 142 7.32 -0.36 -1.33
CA VAL A 142 5.96 -0.44 -0.76
C VAL A 142 5.94 0.03 0.69
N ASN A 143 6.90 -0.38 1.51
CA ASN A 143 6.97 0.03 2.91
C ASN A 143 7.21 1.53 3.06
N TYR A 144 8.07 2.11 2.23
CA TYR A 144 8.35 3.54 2.22
C TYR A 144 7.10 4.36 1.89
N TYR A 145 6.42 4.04 0.79
CA TYR A 145 5.22 4.77 0.39
C TYR A 145 4.02 4.50 1.32
N ALA A 146 3.89 3.31 1.88
CA ALA A 146 2.87 3.01 2.88
C ALA A 146 3.06 3.86 4.14
N ALA A 147 4.30 4.05 4.59
CA ALA A 147 4.61 4.92 5.73
C ALA A 147 4.30 6.39 5.42
N ALA A 148 4.73 6.91 4.26
CA ALA A 148 4.46 8.27 3.84
C ALA A 148 2.95 8.55 3.69
N LEU A 149 2.19 7.61 3.12
CA LEU A 149 0.73 7.72 2.98
C LEU A 149 0.03 7.69 4.34
N ALA A 150 0.50 6.87 5.28
CA ALA A 150 -0.05 6.84 6.64
C ALA A 150 0.17 8.16 7.38
N GLU A 151 1.35 8.78 7.26
CA GLU A 151 1.65 10.09 7.82
C GLU A 151 0.81 11.21 7.18
N ALA A 152 0.65 11.17 5.86
CA ALA A 152 -0.20 12.13 5.14
C ALA A 152 -1.68 11.98 5.55
N ALA A 153 -2.17 10.75 5.71
CA ALA A 153 -3.53 10.48 6.18
C ALA A 153 -3.75 10.97 7.63
N GLU A 154 -2.76 10.77 8.51
CA GLU A 154 -2.79 11.34 9.85
C GLU A 154 -2.83 12.87 9.84
N THR A 155 -2.04 13.50 8.97
CA THR A 155 -2.04 14.96 8.80
C THR A 155 -3.42 15.48 8.37
N VAL A 156 -4.04 14.84 7.39
CA VAL A 156 -5.42 15.16 6.97
C VAL A 156 -6.39 15.05 8.15
N ARG A 157 -6.31 13.97 8.91
CA ARG A 157 -7.17 13.72 10.07
C ARG A 157 -6.96 14.76 11.18
N VAL A 158 -5.71 15.07 11.50
CA VAL A 158 -5.38 16.09 12.51
C VAL A 158 -5.88 17.46 12.07
N ASN A 159 -5.67 17.87 10.82
CA ASN A 159 -6.15 19.13 10.28
C ASN A 159 -7.69 19.20 10.31
N ALA A 160 -8.36 18.09 9.98
CA ALA A 160 -9.81 18.01 10.07
C ALA A 160 -10.34 18.10 11.51
N LEU A 161 -9.62 17.56 12.50
CA LEU A 161 -9.97 17.72 13.91
C LEU A 161 -9.73 19.15 14.38
N ASN A 162 -8.62 19.75 13.99
CA ASN A 162 -8.27 21.11 14.38
C ASN A 162 -9.19 22.17 13.74
N SER A 163 -9.78 21.88 12.56
CA SER A 163 -10.76 22.76 11.92
C SER A 163 -12.07 22.89 12.72
N ARG A 164 -12.31 22.02 13.69
CA ARG A 164 -13.47 22.08 14.59
C ARG A 164 -13.37 23.16 15.68
N SER A 165 -12.51 24.17 15.48
CA SER A 165 -12.34 25.31 16.38
C SER A 165 -12.06 24.89 17.83
N PRO A 166 -10.80 24.59 18.19
CA PRO A 166 -10.46 24.31 19.57
C PRO A 166 -10.82 25.51 20.46
N MET A 167 -11.55 25.26 21.51
CA MET A 167 -11.94 26.27 22.48
C MET A 167 -11.23 26.03 23.80
N ILE A 168 -10.71 27.11 24.41
CA ILE A 168 -10.25 27.05 25.82
C ILE A 168 -11.44 27.53 26.68
N LEU A 169 -11.88 26.67 27.57
CA LEU A 169 -12.85 27.01 28.61
C LEU A 169 -12.10 27.29 29.91
N ALA A 170 -11.98 28.56 30.27
CA ALA A 170 -11.44 28.96 31.57
C ALA A 170 -12.62 28.97 32.57
N LEU A 171 -12.75 27.91 33.37
CA LEU A 171 -13.89 27.67 34.25
C LEU A 171 -13.45 27.62 35.71
N ASN A 172 -14.26 28.17 36.60
CA ASN A 172 -14.16 27.93 38.03
C ASN A 172 -14.63 26.51 38.37
N GLN A 173 -14.24 26.02 39.54
CA GLN A 173 -14.52 24.64 39.95
C GLN A 173 -16.05 24.33 39.98
N GLU A 174 -16.89 25.34 40.30
CA GLU A 174 -18.35 25.27 40.29
C GLU A 174 -18.95 25.18 38.87
N GLN A 175 -18.28 25.77 37.88
CA GLN A 175 -18.71 25.83 36.48
C GLN A 175 -18.23 24.63 35.64
N ARG A 176 -17.41 23.74 36.21
CA ARG A 176 -16.77 22.66 35.50
C ARG A 176 -17.76 21.70 34.84
N LEU A 177 -18.82 21.30 35.55
CA LEU A 177 -19.87 20.41 35.02
C LEU A 177 -20.64 21.04 33.85
N ALA A 178 -20.91 22.33 33.93
CA ALA A 178 -21.57 23.09 32.85
C ALA A 178 -20.67 23.16 31.63
N GLY A 179 -19.37 23.38 31.81
CA GLY A 179 -18.38 23.39 30.73
C GLY A 179 -18.16 22.04 30.06
N GLU A 180 -18.14 20.94 30.82
CA GLU A 180 -18.09 19.60 30.28
C GLU A 180 -19.32 19.24 29.43
N ASN A 181 -20.50 19.68 29.84
CA ASN A 181 -21.75 19.54 29.08
C ASN A 181 -21.74 20.39 27.82
N PHE A 182 -21.28 21.64 27.92
CA PHE A 182 -21.10 22.54 26.76
C PHE A 182 -20.19 21.92 25.72
N TYR A 183 -19.01 21.46 26.14
CA TYR A 183 -18.06 20.82 25.24
C TYR A 183 -18.64 19.56 24.56
N ARG A 184 -19.41 18.75 25.29
CA ARG A 184 -20.09 17.58 24.75
C ARG A 184 -21.08 17.94 23.67
N GLN A 185 -21.94 18.96 23.91
CA GLN A 185 -22.93 19.44 22.94
C GLN A 185 -22.27 19.99 21.66
N VAL A 186 -21.17 20.73 21.78
CA VAL A 186 -20.39 21.23 20.62
C VAL A 186 -19.77 20.02 19.87
N ALA A 187 -19.24 19.07 20.59
CA ALA A 187 -18.64 17.85 19.98
C ALA A 187 -19.68 16.96 19.27
N GLU A 188 -20.92 16.97 19.75
CA GLU A 188 -22.07 16.29 19.14
C GLU A 188 -22.69 17.06 17.97
N GLY A 189 -22.19 18.26 17.68
CA GLY A 189 -22.64 19.11 16.55
C GLY A 189 -23.96 19.81 16.77
N GLN A 190 -24.36 20.08 18.01
CA GLN A 190 -25.60 20.82 18.30
C GLN A 190 -25.44 22.27 17.87
N PRO A 191 -26.37 22.82 17.06
CA PRO A 191 -26.25 24.18 16.51
C PRO A 191 -26.55 25.30 17.49
N VAL A 192 -27.19 25.00 18.62
CA VAL A 192 -27.59 25.99 19.64
C VAL A 192 -27.28 25.44 21.02
N ILE A 193 -26.58 26.26 21.83
CA ILE A 193 -26.24 25.93 23.20
C ILE A 193 -26.81 26.99 24.12
N PHE A 194 -27.63 26.56 25.07
CA PHE A 194 -28.21 27.46 26.08
C PHE A 194 -27.32 27.50 27.31
N THR A 195 -26.92 28.67 27.75
CA THR A 195 -26.20 28.90 28.99
C THR A 195 -27.00 29.75 29.95
N VAL A 196 -26.88 29.49 31.26
CA VAL A 196 -27.49 30.32 32.30
C VAL A 196 -26.48 31.38 32.73
N LYS A 197 -26.91 32.65 32.77
CA LYS A 197 -26.14 33.74 33.38
C LYS A 197 -26.31 33.69 34.88
N ASP A 198 -25.23 33.96 35.61
CA ASP A 198 -25.31 34.19 37.05
C ASP A 198 -25.96 35.54 37.37
N ASP A 199 -26.29 35.77 38.64
CA ASP A 199 -26.94 37.01 39.10
C ASP A 199 -26.05 38.25 38.88
N MET A 200 -24.76 38.11 38.57
CA MET A 200 -23.84 39.18 38.20
C MET A 200 -23.74 39.43 36.69
N GLY A 201 -24.54 38.75 35.87
CA GLY A 201 -24.55 38.90 34.42
C GLY A 201 -23.35 38.25 33.70
N ARG A 202 -22.49 37.51 34.39
CA ARG A 202 -21.34 36.80 33.84
C ARG A 202 -21.80 35.44 33.39
N GLY A 203 -21.88 35.24 32.09
CA GLY A 203 -22.23 33.96 31.50
C GLY A 203 -20.97 33.16 31.09
N LEU A 204 -21.17 31.88 30.81
CA LEU A 204 -20.15 31.00 30.29
C LEU A 204 -19.47 31.56 29.02
N ALA A 205 -20.19 32.43 28.29
CA ALA A 205 -19.70 33.06 27.07
C ALA A 205 -18.46 33.95 27.28
N GLU A 206 -18.29 34.57 28.45
CA GLU A 206 -17.10 35.39 28.77
C GLU A 206 -15.89 34.52 29.14
N SER A 207 -16.13 33.26 29.51
CA SER A 207 -15.11 32.30 29.87
C SER A 207 -14.64 31.46 28.68
N VAL A 208 -15.27 31.63 27.50
CA VAL A 208 -14.95 30.89 26.29
C VAL A 208 -13.99 31.72 25.43
N GLN A 209 -12.76 31.31 25.35
CA GLN A 209 -11.80 31.85 24.38
C GLN A 209 -11.67 30.87 23.22
N ALA A 210 -12.07 31.29 22.01
CA ALA A 210 -11.71 30.59 20.80
C ALA A 210 -10.19 30.74 20.62
N LEU A 211 -9.48 29.63 20.57
CA LEU A 211 -8.09 29.65 20.13
C LEU A 211 -8.08 30.06 18.65
N ASP A 212 -7.39 31.17 18.37
CA ASP A 212 -7.14 31.60 17.01
C ASP A 212 -6.38 30.47 16.32
N ASN A 213 -7.10 29.72 15.48
CA ASN A 213 -6.56 28.62 14.75
C ASN A 213 -5.76 29.18 13.57
N ARG A 214 -4.46 29.40 13.77
CA ARG A 214 -3.53 29.87 12.74
C ARG A 214 -3.32 28.89 11.60
N GLN A 215 -4.17 27.87 11.46
CA GLN A 215 -4.12 27.00 10.30
C GLN A 215 -4.52 27.80 9.05
N SER A 216 -3.75 27.57 7.97
CA SER A 216 -4.14 28.04 6.65
C SER A 216 -5.57 27.59 6.33
N PRO A 217 -6.45 28.44 5.76
CA PRO A 217 -7.78 28.05 5.31
C PRO A 217 -7.78 26.81 4.42
N ASN A 218 -6.67 26.54 3.75
CA ASN A 218 -6.48 25.43 2.81
C ASN A 218 -5.74 24.22 3.42
N ALA A 219 -5.43 24.22 4.71
CA ALA A 219 -4.59 23.18 5.33
C ALA A 219 -5.09 21.74 5.08
N ILE A 220 -6.41 21.54 5.01
CA ILE A 220 -6.99 20.23 4.73
C ILE A 220 -6.83 19.87 3.26
N SER A 221 -7.15 20.80 2.35
CA SER A 221 -7.04 20.57 0.90
C SER A 221 -5.59 20.38 0.47
N ASP A 222 -4.66 21.13 1.05
CA ASP A 222 -3.22 20.97 0.81
C ASP A 222 -2.72 19.59 1.29
N ALA A 223 -3.14 19.15 2.48
CA ALA A 223 -2.78 17.82 2.98
C ALA A 223 -3.38 16.69 2.11
N ILE A 224 -4.61 16.85 1.61
CA ILE A 224 -5.21 15.89 0.67
C ILE A 224 -4.43 15.85 -0.65
N ARG A 225 -4.01 17.02 -1.17
CA ARG A 225 -3.20 17.10 -2.38
C ARG A 225 -1.85 16.41 -2.21
N VAL A 226 -1.13 16.67 -1.14
CA VAL A 226 0.14 15.99 -0.82
C VAL A 226 -0.05 14.48 -0.73
N LYS A 227 -1.12 14.00 -0.06
CA LYS A 227 -1.43 12.57 0.00
C LYS A 227 -1.67 11.98 -1.39
N LYS A 228 -2.34 12.70 -2.29
CA LYS A 228 -2.55 12.26 -3.68
C LYS A 228 -1.23 12.21 -4.44
N GLU A 229 -0.37 13.22 -4.31
CA GLU A 229 0.95 13.26 -4.93
C GLU A 229 1.82 12.06 -4.49
N ILE A 230 1.84 11.74 -3.19
CA ILE A 230 2.55 10.55 -2.66
C ILE A 230 1.97 9.25 -3.26
N TRP A 231 0.65 9.17 -3.43
CA TRP A 231 0.02 8.02 -4.07
C TRP A 231 0.42 7.89 -5.54
N ASP A 232 0.41 8.99 -6.28
CA ASP A 232 0.78 9.03 -7.69
C ASP A 232 2.26 8.66 -7.88
N ASP A 233 3.15 9.12 -7.00
CA ASP A 233 4.57 8.72 -6.96
C ASP A 233 4.72 7.22 -6.67
N ALA A 234 3.95 6.67 -5.74
CA ALA A 234 3.96 5.24 -5.45
C ALA A 234 3.55 4.40 -6.67
N MET A 235 2.51 4.84 -7.37
CA MET A 235 2.06 4.19 -8.59
C MET A 235 3.12 4.26 -9.69
N LEU A 236 3.74 5.42 -9.88
CA LEU A 236 4.82 5.60 -10.84
C LEU A 236 6.00 4.65 -10.53
N ALA A 237 6.43 4.59 -9.26
CA ALA A 237 7.50 3.70 -8.81
C ALA A 237 7.19 2.21 -9.07
N LEU A 238 5.91 1.83 -9.04
CA LEU A 238 5.43 0.51 -9.40
C LEU A 238 5.21 0.32 -10.91
N GLY A 239 5.40 1.35 -11.73
CA GLY A 239 5.13 1.32 -13.17
C GLY A 239 3.64 1.28 -13.51
N ILE A 240 2.77 1.67 -12.58
CA ILE A 240 1.31 1.73 -12.76
C ILE A 240 0.95 3.15 -13.20
N GLN A 241 0.21 3.27 -14.30
CA GLN A 241 -0.22 4.57 -14.80
C GLN A 241 -1.34 5.12 -13.92
N CYS A 242 -1.17 6.31 -13.38
CA CYS A 242 -2.24 7.08 -12.76
C CYS A 242 -2.99 7.90 -13.80
N ALA A 243 -4.26 8.20 -13.52
CA ALA A 243 -4.99 9.19 -14.29
C ALA A 243 -4.27 10.55 -14.14
N PRO A 244 -4.17 11.35 -15.22
CA PRO A 244 -3.59 12.66 -15.13
C PRO A 244 -4.34 13.47 -14.06
N PRO A 245 -3.64 14.34 -13.31
CA PRO A 245 -4.29 15.19 -12.31
C PRO A 245 -5.39 15.99 -12.98
N ASP A 246 -6.54 16.18 -12.25
CA ASP A 246 -7.66 17.03 -12.67
C ASP A 246 -7.20 18.49 -12.84
N LYS A 247 -6.43 18.76 -13.86
CA LYS A 247 -6.15 20.12 -14.30
C LYS A 247 -7.36 20.56 -15.13
N LYS A 248 -8.05 21.58 -14.68
CA LYS A 248 -9.12 22.26 -15.44
C LYS A 248 -8.62 22.90 -16.75
N GLU A 249 -7.32 22.91 -16.98
CA GLU A 249 -6.65 23.39 -18.17
C GLU A 249 -6.14 22.21 -19.00
N ARG A 250 -6.23 22.33 -20.31
CA ARG A 250 -5.76 21.34 -21.29
C ARG A 250 -4.36 20.85 -20.91
N LEU A 251 -4.25 19.55 -20.61
CA LEU A 251 -2.95 18.90 -20.59
C LEU A 251 -2.35 19.06 -21.97
N VAL A 252 -1.15 19.61 -22.03
CA VAL A 252 -0.39 19.65 -23.26
C VAL A 252 0.01 18.23 -23.60
N ASP A 253 -0.18 17.80 -24.84
CA ASP A 253 0.10 16.44 -25.30
C ASP A 253 1.50 15.98 -24.90
N ASP A 254 2.47 16.90 -24.90
CA ASP A 254 3.86 16.68 -24.48
C ASP A 254 3.99 16.25 -22.99
N GLU A 255 3.18 16.80 -22.07
CA GLU A 255 3.20 16.42 -20.66
C GLU A 255 2.65 14.98 -20.46
N VAL A 256 1.63 14.62 -21.21
CA VAL A 256 1.05 13.25 -21.17
C VAL A 256 2.05 12.26 -21.73
N GLU A 257 2.74 12.59 -22.81
CA GLU A 257 3.76 11.74 -23.43
C GLU A 257 4.96 11.53 -22.50
N ALA A 258 5.43 12.61 -21.83
CA ALA A 258 6.50 12.53 -20.85
C ALA A 258 6.17 11.60 -19.66
N ILE A 259 4.97 11.72 -19.08
CA ILE A 259 4.51 10.86 -17.99
C ILE A 259 4.39 9.40 -18.46
N GLN A 260 3.88 9.17 -19.65
CA GLN A 260 3.79 7.83 -20.24
C GLN A 260 5.17 7.23 -20.48
N GLY A 261 6.13 8.01 -20.97
CA GLY A 261 7.51 7.58 -21.17
C GLY A 261 8.18 7.16 -19.87
N GLN A 262 8.00 7.94 -18.81
CA GLN A 262 8.56 7.64 -17.49
C GLN A 262 7.95 6.37 -16.90
N THR A 263 6.61 6.24 -16.95
CA THR A 263 5.92 5.03 -16.48
C THR A 263 6.35 3.78 -17.25
N ALA A 264 6.55 3.92 -18.58
CA ALA A 264 7.02 2.83 -19.43
C ALA A 264 8.45 2.39 -19.07
N ALA A 265 9.33 3.34 -18.72
CA ALA A 265 10.69 3.04 -18.27
C ALA A 265 10.69 2.20 -16.98
N PHE A 266 9.94 2.62 -15.95
CA PHE A 266 9.82 1.83 -14.71
C PHE A 266 9.21 0.45 -14.94
N ARG A 267 8.20 0.38 -15.80
CA ARG A 267 7.58 -0.89 -16.21
C ARG A 267 8.58 -1.82 -16.90
N GLY A 268 9.40 -1.26 -17.80
CA GLY A 268 10.42 -2.00 -18.55
C GLY A 268 11.46 -2.66 -17.65
N VAL A 269 11.87 -2.00 -16.56
CA VAL A 269 12.83 -2.56 -15.58
C VAL A 269 12.29 -3.83 -14.92
N ALA A 270 11.02 -3.85 -14.53
CA ALA A 270 10.41 -4.98 -13.84
C ALA A 270 10.03 -6.13 -14.79
N ILE A 271 9.46 -5.82 -15.97
CA ILE A 271 9.04 -6.84 -16.92
C ILE A 271 10.21 -7.50 -17.64
N GLY A 272 11.27 -6.76 -17.95
CA GLY A 272 12.42 -7.28 -18.70
C GLY A 272 13.10 -8.48 -18.02
N ALA A 273 13.29 -8.43 -16.69
CA ALA A 273 13.85 -9.54 -15.96
C ALA A 273 12.96 -10.81 -15.99
N ARG A 274 11.64 -10.63 -16.00
CA ARG A 274 10.68 -11.73 -16.13
C ARG A 274 10.66 -12.32 -17.53
N GLN A 275 10.76 -11.49 -18.55
CA GLN A 275 10.85 -11.93 -19.95
C GLN A 275 12.13 -12.73 -20.19
N GLU A 276 13.28 -12.22 -19.74
CA GLU A 276 14.56 -12.96 -19.79
C GLU A 276 14.47 -14.34 -19.11
N ALA A 277 13.76 -14.42 -17.98
CA ALA A 277 13.55 -15.70 -17.30
C ALA A 277 12.59 -16.61 -18.07
N ALA A 278 11.53 -16.08 -18.67
CA ALA A 278 10.59 -16.85 -19.51
C ALA A 278 11.31 -17.44 -20.73
N ASP A 279 12.14 -16.65 -21.40
CA ASP A 279 12.95 -17.11 -22.54
C ASP A 279 13.90 -18.23 -22.11
N ALA A 280 14.59 -18.08 -20.99
CA ALA A 280 15.48 -19.12 -20.44
C ALA A 280 14.73 -20.40 -20.02
N ILE A 281 13.50 -20.28 -19.52
CA ILE A 281 12.62 -21.43 -19.21
C ILE A 281 12.25 -22.16 -20.51
N ASN A 282 11.86 -21.43 -21.55
CA ASN A 282 11.50 -21.98 -22.84
C ASN A 282 12.67 -22.69 -23.51
N GLU A 283 13.85 -22.05 -23.52
CA GLU A 283 15.07 -22.65 -24.07
C GLU A 283 15.46 -23.95 -23.37
N ARG A 284 15.37 -23.97 -22.03
CA ARG A 284 15.82 -25.09 -21.22
C ARG A 284 14.87 -26.28 -21.24
N TYR A 285 13.58 -26.01 -21.11
CA TYR A 285 12.56 -27.03 -20.86
C TYR A 285 11.63 -27.27 -22.06
N GLY A 286 11.79 -26.53 -23.15
CA GLY A 286 10.93 -26.64 -24.33
C GLY A 286 9.48 -26.24 -24.09
N LEU A 287 9.25 -25.33 -23.13
CA LEU A 287 7.94 -24.77 -22.81
C LEU A 287 7.63 -23.55 -23.70
N ASN A 288 6.43 -23.03 -23.57
CA ASN A 288 6.01 -21.80 -24.26
C ASN A 288 5.44 -20.81 -23.24
N VAL A 289 6.31 -20.40 -22.31
CA VAL A 289 5.97 -19.44 -21.26
C VAL A 289 6.21 -18.03 -21.78
N SER A 290 5.27 -17.13 -21.51
CA SER A 290 5.43 -15.71 -21.78
C SER A 290 4.90 -14.88 -20.60
N VAL A 291 5.36 -13.63 -20.49
CA VAL A 291 4.92 -12.71 -19.45
C VAL A 291 4.60 -11.35 -20.05
N HIS A 292 3.49 -10.78 -19.64
CA HIS A 292 3.09 -9.47 -20.08
C HIS A 292 2.49 -8.65 -18.94
N TRP A 293 2.38 -7.36 -19.15
CA TRP A 293 1.75 -6.46 -18.21
C TRP A 293 0.22 -6.62 -18.26
N ARG A 294 -0.45 -6.78 -17.11
CA ARG A 294 -1.89 -7.11 -17.02
C ARG A 294 -2.82 -6.14 -17.76
N HIS A 295 -2.45 -4.86 -17.84
CA HIS A 295 -3.23 -3.85 -18.53
C HIS A 295 -2.47 -3.32 -19.76
N SER A 296 -2.25 -4.18 -20.75
CA SER A 296 -1.76 -3.69 -22.04
C SER A 296 -2.87 -2.90 -22.75
N ARG A 297 -2.50 -1.87 -23.53
CA ARG A 297 -3.45 -1.00 -24.23
C ARG A 297 -4.43 -1.76 -25.15
N GLU A 298 -4.08 -2.95 -25.63
CA GLU A 298 -4.92 -3.78 -26.47
C GLU A 298 -6.12 -4.37 -25.73
N GLN A 299 -5.97 -4.73 -24.46
CA GLN A 299 -7.08 -5.21 -23.63
C GLN A 299 -8.06 -4.09 -23.28
N VAL A 300 -7.57 -2.84 -23.09
CA VAL A 300 -8.43 -1.68 -22.84
C VAL A 300 -9.22 -1.30 -24.08
N ARG A 301 -8.67 -1.43 -25.29
CA ARG A 301 -9.43 -1.23 -26.56
C ARG A 301 -10.52 -2.27 -26.72
N GLY A 302 -10.25 -3.54 -26.49
CA GLY A 302 -11.26 -4.61 -26.56
C GLY A 302 -12.42 -4.44 -25.57
N ILE A 303 -12.18 -3.82 -24.40
CA ILE A 303 -13.24 -3.50 -23.42
C ILE A 303 -14.09 -2.31 -23.92
N ASN A 304 -13.49 -1.31 -24.52
CA ASN A 304 -14.21 -0.15 -25.07
C ASN A 304 -15.05 -0.54 -26.30
N ASP A 305 -14.53 -1.41 -27.18
CA ASP A 305 -15.27 -1.93 -28.34
C ASP A 305 -16.47 -2.79 -27.94
N LEU A 306 -16.41 -3.47 -26.78
CA LEU A 306 -17.55 -4.20 -26.22
C LEU A 306 -18.60 -3.27 -25.57
N GLY A 307 -18.20 -2.07 -25.15
CA GLY A 307 -19.11 -1.07 -24.55
C GLY A 307 -19.95 -0.32 -25.57
N GLU A 308 -19.48 -0.11 -26.79
CA GLU A 308 -20.23 0.57 -27.84
C GLU A 308 -21.30 -0.30 -28.51
N GLY A 309 -21.23 -1.63 -28.34
CA GLY A 309 -22.23 -2.57 -28.88
C GLY A 309 -23.52 -2.71 -28.05
N PHE A 310 -23.62 -2.08 -26.87
CA PHE A 310 -24.80 -2.23 -26.00
C PHE A 310 -25.77 -1.04 -26.01
N TYR A 311 -25.52 -0.01 -26.83
CA TYR A 311 -26.37 1.18 -26.97
C TYR A 311 -26.79 1.45 -28.42
N GLY A 312 -26.87 0.41 -29.23
CA GLY A 312 -27.44 0.45 -30.57
C GLY A 312 -28.86 -0.11 -30.61
#